data_e37e9531f996b9068fa28cc195870ebf
#
_entry.id   e37e9531f996b9068fa28cc195870ebf
#
_cell.length_a   1.000
_cell.length_b   1.000
_cell.length_c   1.000
_cell.angle_alpha   90.00
_cell.angle_beta   90.00
_cell.angle_gamma   90.00
#
_symmetry.space_group_name_H-M   'P 1'
#
loop_
_entity.id
_entity.type
_entity.pdbx_description
1 polymer ?
#
loop_
_entity_poly.entity_id
_entity_poly.type
_entity_poly.pdbx_seq_one_letter_code
_entity_poly.pdbx_strand_id
1 'polypeptide(L)'
;MQLRGYLKRIGWSGAITPTLESLGALLHTHNLKVPFENLDVQLGNPLTTSVEEAYDKIVNGNRGGWCYAQNGLFGWALSQIGIDVRRVAASVMRADNGHTSNANHLALLVSLPSDETRWLVDVGFGGSLLRPIQLEPGKHYHAPFAVGLRTLEDGHWQFWESIGKNEFSFDFKDIPADEQAMADRCHYLQTSPDSSFVQNFVCQMRRPDSHITLRGRVFSVVTSESRRKQVLDSADELVALLRNEFRLIAPEAASLWGKICQRHEEIEDKIQRQKND
;
A
#
# COMPACT_ATOMS: atom_id res chain seq x y z
N MET A 1 4.37 -7.75 -20.70
CA MET A 1 3.43 -6.73 -20.13
C MET A 1 2.90 -5.80 -21.23
N GLN A 2 1.65 -5.36 -21.11
CA GLN A 2 1.02 -4.42 -22.04
C GLN A 2 0.33 -3.31 -21.24
N LEU A 3 0.61 -2.05 -21.54
CA LEU A 3 -0.01 -0.89 -20.87
C LEU A 3 -1.55 -0.95 -20.91
N ARG A 4 -2.10 -1.35 -22.08
CA ARG A 4 -3.56 -1.51 -22.26
C ARG A 4 -4.18 -2.51 -21.25
N GLY A 5 -3.45 -3.59 -20.91
CA GLY A 5 -3.90 -4.55 -19.90
C GLY A 5 -4.01 -3.92 -18.51
N TYR A 6 -2.97 -3.16 -18.11
CA TYR A 6 -2.98 -2.41 -16.85
C TYR A 6 -4.12 -1.37 -16.80
N LEU A 7 -4.26 -0.58 -17.86
CA LEU A 7 -5.33 0.43 -17.94
C LEU A 7 -6.73 -0.21 -17.83
N LYS A 8 -6.94 -1.34 -18.52
CA LYS A 8 -8.18 -2.12 -18.38
C LYS A 8 -8.41 -2.60 -16.93
N ARG A 9 -7.35 -3.09 -16.27
CA ARG A 9 -7.42 -3.58 -14.87
C ARG A 9 -7.90 -2.51 -13.91
N ILE A 10 -7.41 -1.27 -14.06
CA ILE A 10 -7.84 -0.16 -13.22
C ILE A 10 -9.14 0.51 -13.72
N GLY A 11 -9.70 0.07 -14.86
CA GLY A 11 -10.94 0.62 -15.44
C GLY A 11 -10.75 1.98 -16.12
N TRP A 12 -9.56 2.26 -16.63
CA TRP A 12 -9.27 3.46 -17.39
C TRP A 12 -9.79 3.34 -18.82
N SER A 13 -10.53 4.35 -19.27
CA SER A 13 -11.02 4.46 -20.65
C SER A 13 -10.77 5.88 -21.15
N GLY A 14 -9.80 6.07 -22.01
CA GLY A 14 -9.51 7.38 -22.58
C GLY A 14 -8.08 7.48 -23.09
N ALA A 15 -7.79 8.56 -23.80
CA ALA A 15 -6.41 8.93 -24.15
C ALA A 15 -5.63 9.22 -22.87
N ILE A 16 -4.34 8.92 -22.88
CA ILE A 16 -3.46 9.16 -21.77
C ILE A 16 -2.25 9.95 -22.28
N THR A 17 -1.92 11.00 -21.57
CA THR A 17 -0.77 11.86 -21.87
C THR A 17 0.06 12.08 -20.60
N PRO A 18 1.37 12.35 -20.72
CA PRO A 18 2.24 12.54 -19.55
C PRO A 18 2.02 13.93 -18.92
N THR A 19 0.84 14.17 -18.37
CA THR A 19 0.44 15.41 -17.69
C THR A 19 0.12 15.15 -16.21
N LEU A 20 0.15 16.21 -15.39
CA LEU A 20 -0.21 16.12 -13.99
C LEU A 20 -1.65 15.66 -13.78
N GLU A 21 -2.56 16.04 -14.66
CA GLU A 21 -3.96 15.62 -14.64
C GLU A 21 -4.06 14.09 -14.87
N SER A 22 -3.42 13.56 -15.92
CA SER A 22 -3.39 12.12 -16.18
C SER A 22 -2.73 11.34 -15.06
N LEU A 23 -1.61 11.83 -14.51
CA LEU A 23 -0.92 11.24 -13.38
C LEU A 23 -1.83 11.15 -12.15
N GLY A 24 -2.51 12.25 -11.82
CA GLY A 24 -3.45 12.30 -10.69
C GLY A 24 -4.64 11.35 -10.89
N ALA A 25 -5.20 11.31 -12.09
CA ALA A 25 -6.32 10.44 -12.41
C ALA A 25 -5.93 8.95 -12.37
N LEU A 26 -4.74 8.58 -12.85
CA LEU A 26 -4.22 7.21 -12.78
C LEU A 26 -3.98 6.78 -11.33
N LEU A 27 -3.33 7.61 -10.53
CA LEU A 27 -3.09 7.37 -9.10
C LEU A 27 -4.40 7.13 -8.36
N HIS A 28 -5.37 8.04 -8.56
CA HIS A 28 -6.70 7.95 -7.98
C HIS A 28 -7.40 6.64 -8.36
N THR A 29 -7.43 6.35 -9.66
CA THR A 29 -8.14 5.19 -10.17
C THR A 29 -7.50 3.88 -9.71
N HIS A 30 -6.16 3.81 -9.69
CA HIS A 30 -5.44 2.64 -9.17
C HIS A 30 -5.85 2.34 -7.72
N ASN A 31 -5.77 3.34 -6.84
CA ASN A 31 -6.10 3.20 -5.42
C ASN A 31 -7.56 2.80 -5.15
N LEU A 32 -8.47 3.13 -6.05
CA LEU A 32 -9.89 2.72 -5.97
C LEU A 32 -10.16 1.31 -6.54
N LYS A 33 -9.21 0.71 -7.26
CA LYS A 33 -9.46 -0.53 -8.02
C LYS A 33 -8.56 -1.69 -7.65
N VAL A 34 -7.38 -1.41 -7.09
CA VAL A 34 -6.39 -2.42 -6.71
C VAL A 34 -6.20 -2.39 -5.20
N PRO A 35 -6.61 -3.44 -4.48
CA PRO A 35 -6.41 -3.49 -3.03
C PRO A 35 -4.93 -3.71 -2.67
N PHE A 36 -4.48 -3.07 -1.60
CA PHE A 36 -3.26 -3.52 -0.91
C PHE A 36 -3.58 -4.83 -0.19
N GLU A 37 -2.77 -5.88 -0.37
CA GLU A 37 -2.97 -7.16 0.32
C GLU A 37 -1.66 -7.94 0.45
N ASN A 38 -1.57 -8.75 1.50
CA ASN A 38 -0.45 -9.65 1.76
C ASN A 38 -0.87 -11.13 1.79
N LEU A 39 -1.89 -11.51 1.04
CA LEU A 39 -2.44 -12.86 1.05
C LEU A 39 -1.40 -13.92 0.68
N ASP A 40 -0.55 -13.64 -0.32
CA ASP A 40 0.50 -14.59 -0.73
C ASP A 40 1.53 -14.83 0.38
N VAL A 41 1.90 -13.80 1.14
CA VAL A 41 2.75 -13.95 2.33
C VAL A 41 2.10 -14.88 3.35
N GLN A 42 0.81 -14.72 3.59
CA GLN A 42 0.07 -15.54 4.56
C GLN A 42 -0.08 -17.01 4.11
N LEU A 43 -0.19 -17.23 2.79
CA LEU A 43 -0.27 -18.57 2.17
C LEU A 43 1.11 -19.20 1.98
N GLY A 44 2.21 -18.47 2.18
CA GLY A 44 3.57 -18.95 1.94
C GLY A 44 3.97 -18.97 0.47
N ASN A 45 3.25 -18.28 -0.39
CA ASN A 45 3.60 -18.12 -1.80
C ASN A 45 4.74 -17.10 -1.93
N PRO A 46 5.85 -17.42 -2.62
CA PRO A 46 6.97 -16.50 -2.73
C PRO A 46 6.61 -15.26 -3.54
N LEU A 47 7.13 -14.13 -3.09
CA LEU A 47 6.99 -12.83 -3.75
C LEU A 47 8.36 -12.26 -4.08
N THR A 48 8.44 -11.49 -5.15
CA THR A 48 9.65 -10.78 -5.56
C THR A 48 9.38 -9.28 -5.75
N THR A 49 10.40 -8.54 -6.14
CA THR A 49 10.29 -7.13 -6.57
C THR A 49 10.15 -7.00 -8.10
N SER A 50 9.97 -8.13 -8.82
CA SER A 50 9.78 -8.16 -10.28
C SER A 50 8.48 -7.48 -10.69
N VAL A 51 8.58 -6.60 -11.67
CA VAL A 51 7.43 -5.90 -12.24
C VAL A 51 6.59 -6.85 -13.11
N GLU A 52 7.23 -7.81 -13.77
CA GLU A 52 6.57 -8.84 -14.57
C GLU A 52 5.65 -9.70 -13.71
N GLU A 53 6.16 -10.18 -12.58
CA GLU A 53 5.36 -10.97 -11.62
C GLU A 53 4.24 -10.14 -10.99
N ALA A 54 4.51 -8.87 -10.67
CA ALA A 54 3.50 -7.93 -10.21
C ALA A 54 2.40 -7.71 -11.26
N TYR A 55 2.78 -7.61 -12.53
CA TYR A 55 1.82 -7.51 -13.63
C TYR A 55 0.96 -8.78 -13.76
N ASP A 56 1.56 -9.95 -13.74
CA ASP A 56 0.83 -11.21 -13.84
C ASP A 56 -0.15 -11.38 -12.67
N LYS A 57 0.28 -11.08 -11.46
CA LYS A 57 -0.57 -11.12 -10.27
C LYS A 57 -1.72 -10.10 -10.34
N ILE A 58 -1.41 -8.83 -10.53
CA ILE A 58 -2.39 -7.73 -10.40
C ILE A 58 -3.27 -7.62 -11.65
N VAL A 59 -2.69 -7.74 -12.85
CA VAL A 59 -3.42 -7.52 -14.10
C VAL A 59 -4.07 -8.81 -14.59
N ASN A 60 -3.30 -9.88 -14.75
CA ASN A 60 -3.79 -11.14 -15.31
C ASN A 60 -4.57 -11.94 -14.25
N GLY A 61 -4.06 -12.00 -13.02
CA GLY A 61 -4.69 -12.68 -11.89
C GLY A 61 -5.81 -11.91 -11.20
N ASN A 62 -6.03 -10.64 -11.57
CA ASN A 62 -7.02 -9.75 -10.93
C ASN A 62 -6.88 -9.68 -9.40
N ARG A 63 -5.66 -9.86 -8.89
CA ARG A 63 -5.29 -9.78 -7.47
C ARG A 63 -4.94 -8.36 -7.05
N GLY A 64 -4.64 -8.17 -5.79
CA GLY A 64 -3.97 -6.99 -5.25
C GLY A 64 -2.45 -7.21 -5.13
N GLY A 65 -1.84 -6.47 -4.24
CA GLY A 65 -0.42 -6.63 -3.90
C GLY A 65 0.00 -5.68 -2.79
N TRP A 66 1.21 -5.87 -2.29
CA TRP A 66 1.85 -4.98 -1.36
C TRP A 66 2.69 -3.89 -2.06
N CYS A 67 3.43 -3.07 -1.32
CA CYS A 67 4.10 -1.89 -1.86
C CYS A 67 5.02 -2.17 -3.07
N TYR A 68 5.86 -3.22 -3.00
CA TYR A 68 6.79 -3.54 -4.09
C TYR A 68 6.06 -3.89 -5.39
N ALA A 69 4.98 -4.67 -5.30
CA ALA A 69 4.21 -5.07 -6.47
C ALA A 69 3.40 -3.88 -7.04
N GLN A 70 2.69 -3.15 -6.18
CA GLN A 70 1.83 -2.05 -6.64
C GLN A 70 2.64 -0.88 -7.19
N ASN A 71 3.60 -0.35 -6.41
CA ASN A 71 4.44 0.76 -6.87
C ASN A 71 5.38 0.35 -8.01
N GLY A 72 5.88 -0.90 -8.01
CA GLY A 72 6.64 -1.44 -9.15
C GLY A 72 5.84 -1.40 -10.45
N LEU A 73 4.63 -1.96 -10.43
CA LEU A 73 3.71 -1.97 -11.59
C LEU A 73 3.27 -0.57 -12.00
N PHE A 74 2.93 0.29 -11.03
CA PHE A 74 2.52 1.66 -11.30
C PHE A 74 3.65 2.48 -11.94
N GLY A 75 4.87 2.39 -11.40
CA GLY A 75 6.05 3.04 -11.96
C GLY A 75 6.33 2.60 -13.39
N TRP A 76 6.24 1.30 -13.67
CA TRP A 76 6.36 0.79 -15.04
C TRP A 76 5.27 1.41 -15.94
N ALA A 77 4.02 1.43 -15.53
CA ALA A 77 2.93 1.99 -16.32
C ALA A 77 3.14 3.48 -16.61
N LEU A 78 3.62 4.26 -15.63
CA LEU A 78 3.97 5.67 -15.80
C LEU A 78 5.11 5.87 -16.82
N SER A 79 6.15 5.03 -16.76
CA SER A 79 7.25 5.08 -17.73
C SER A 79 6.78 4.78 -19.17
N GLN A 80 5.79 3.87 -19.34
CA GLN A 80 5.22 3.55 -20.65
C GLN A 80 4.46 4.73 -21.30
N ILE A 81 4.05 5.72 -20.52
CA ILE A 81 3.39 6.93 -21.01
C ILE A 81 4.33 8.13 -21.10
N GLY A 82 5.64 7.94 -20.85
CA GLY A 82 6.67 8.96 -20.99
C GLY A 82 6.88 9.83 -19.74
N ILE A 83 6.40 9.41 -18.57
CA ILE A 83 6.73 10.05 -17.28
C ILE A 83 8.06 9.50 -16.80
N ASP A 84 8.97 10.39 -16.35
CA ASP A 84 10.22 9.97 -15.68
C ASP A 84 9.91 9.45 -14.29
N VAL A 85 10.40 8.24 -13.96
CA VAL A 85 10.10 7.56 -12.70
C VAL A 85 11.39 7.19 -11.98
N ARG A 86 11.52 7.69 -10.76
CA ARG A 86 12.55 7.25 -9.81
C ARG A 86 11.91 6.38 -8.72
N ARG A 87 12.36 5.15 -8.62
CA ARG A 87 12.06 4.26 -7.49
C ARG A 87 12.90 4.70 -6.30
N VAL A 88 12.30 4.87 -5.15
CA VAL A 88 12.99 5.25 -3.91
C VAL A 88 12.71 4.24 -2.81
N ALA A 89 13.75 3.84 -2.12
CA ALA A 89 13.62 3.00 -0.93
C ALA A 89 13.17 3.86 0.25
N ALA A 90 12.10 3.42 0.91
CA ALA A 90 11.53 4.12 2.04
C ALA A 90 11.52 3.24 3.31
N SER A 91 11.44 3.90 4.45
CA SER A 91 11.48 3.30 5.80
C SER A 91 10.23 3.67 6.56
N VAL A 92 9.29 2.74 6.68
CA VAL A 92 8.03 2.93 7.39
C VAL A 92 8.27 3.00 8.89
N MET A 93 7.74 4.05 9.54
CA MET A 93 7.87 4.31 10.98
C MET A 93 9.33 4.23 11.45
N ARG A 94 10.24 4.90 10.71
CA ARG A 94 11.69 4.83 10.98
C ARG A 94 12.04 5.31 12.37
N ALA A 95 11.36 6.32 12.88
CA ALA A 95 11.58 6.84 14.24
C ALA A 95 11.36 5.76 15.31
N ASP A 96 10.39 4.87 15.11
CA ASP A 96 10.04 3.80 16.06
C ASP A 96 10.87 2.53 15.82
N ASN A 97 11.16 2.22 14.56
CA ASN A 97 11.77 0.96 14.13
C ASN A 97 13.29 1.07 13.86
N GLY A 98 13.84 2.28 13.86
CA GLY A 98 15.26 2.52 13.59
C GLY A 98 15.72 1.97 12.24
N HIS A 99 16.97 1.50 12.18
CA HIS A 99 17.55 0.93 10.96
C HIS A 99 16.89 -0.37 10.49
N THR A 100 16.10 -1.03 11.33
CA THR A 100 15.39 -2.27 10.96
C THR A 100 14.26 -2.03 9.96
N SER A 101 13.84 -0.79 9.75
CA SER A 101 12.82 -0.42 8.75
C SER A 101 13.38 -0.07 7.37
N ASN A 102 14.70 -0.09 7.18
CA ASN A 102 15.32 0.31 5.90
C ASN A 102 14.76 -0.50 4.72
N ALA A 103 14.43 0.21 3.63
CA ALA A 103 13.90 -0.34 2.38
C ALA A 103 12.64 -1.21 2.53
N ASN A 104 11.89 -1.10 3.64
CA ASN A 104 10.66 -1.88 3.87
C ASN A 104 9.43 -1.34 3.12
N HIS A 105 9.63 -0.30 2.32
CA HIS A 105 8.63 0.28 1.44
C HIS A 105 9.29 0.77 0.14
N LEU A 106 8.63 0.56 -0.98
CA LEU A 106 8.95 1.17 -2.25
C LEU A 106 8.00 2.34 -2.47
N ALA A 107 8.53 3.55 -2.65
CA ALA A 107 7.77 4.72 -3.10
C ALA A 107 8.30 5.22 -4.45
N LEU A 108 7.59 6.14 -5.08
CA LEU A 108 7.95 6.68 -6.39
C LEU A 108 8.04 8.20 -6.35
N LEU A 109 9.12 8.74 -6.88
CA LEU A 109 9.23 10.14 -7.28
C LEU A 109 9.15 10.22 -8.80
N VAL A 110 8.36 11.14 -9.32
CA VAL A 110 8.18 11.28 -10.76
C VAL A 110 8.38 12.72 -11.22
N SER A 111 8.79 12.91 -12.48
CA SER A 111 8.83 14.20 -13.15
C SER A 111 8.10 14.12 -14.49
N LEU A 112 7.43 15.20 -14.86
CA LEU A 112 6.75 15.30 -16.15
C LEU A 112 7.72 15.76 -17.22
N PRO A 113 7.53 15.39 -18.50
CA PRO A 113 8.42 15.82 -19.60
C PRO A 113 8.51 17.34 -19.77
N SER A 114 7.49 18.06 -19.34
CA SER A 114 7.41 19.52 -19.43
C SER A 114 8.03 20.28 -18.25
N ASP A 115 8.39 19.58 -17.16
CA ASP A 115 8.78 20.21 -15.92
C ASP A 115 9.64 19.26 -15.07
N GLU A 116 10.75 19.77 -14.54
CA GLU A 116 11.66 19.02 -13.65
C GLU A 116 11.12 18.89 -12.22
N THR A 117 9.96 19.47 -11.92
CA THR A 117 9.31 19.36 -10.62
C THR A 117 9.13 17.90 -10.23
N ARG A 118 9.55 17.57 -9.02
CA ARG A 118 9.39 16.22 -8.45
C ARG A 118 8.04 16.10 -7.75
N TRP A 119 7.38 14.99 -7.99
CA TRP A 119 6.11 14.63 -7.37
C TRP A 119 6.21 13.28 -6.68
N LEU A 120 5.80 13.21 -5.42
CA LEU A 120 5.59 11.94 -4.76
C LEU A 120 4.27 11.32 -5.24
N VAL A 121 4.35 10.07 -5.67
CA VAL A 121 3.19 9.23 -5.95
C VAL A 121 3.35 7.88 -5.26
N ASP A 122 2.28 7.36 -4.71
CA ASP A 122 2.31 6.10 -3.98
C ASP A 122 0.94 5.40 -4.05
N VAL A 123 0.94 4.19 -4.56
CA VAL A 123 -0.22 3.30 -4.59
C VAL A 123 -0.03 2.08 -3.67
N GLY A 124 1.13 1.99 -3.02
CA GLY A 124 1.55 0.85 -2.20
C GLY A 124 1.50 1.06 -0.69
N PHE A 125 1.01 2.23 -0.21
CA PHE A 125 0.92 2.54 1.22
C PHE A 125 -0.49 2.34 1.82
N GLY A 126 -1.35 1.62 1.11
CA GLY A 126 -2.72 1.34 1.55
C GLY A 126 -3.76 2.35 1.08
N GLY A 127 -3.41 3.30 0.20
CA GLY A 127 -4.36 4.15 -0.50
C GLY A 127 -4.67 5.50 0.15
N SER A 128 -3.83 6.02 1.03
CA SER A 128 -4.03 7.37 1.61
C SER A 128 -3.82 8.48 0.58
N LEU A 129 -2.84 8.33 -0.30
CA LEU A 129 -2.49 9.31 -1.32
C LEU A 129 -3.41 9.16 -2.54
N LEU A 130 -4.28 10.15 -2.78
CA LEU A 130 -5.21 10.15 -3.93
C LEU A 130 -4.78 11.08 -5.08
N ARG A 131 -3.82 11.97 -4.84
CA ARG A 131 -3.25 12.89 -5.82
C ARG A 131 -1.76 12.99 -5.61
N PRO A 132 -0.96 13.23 -6.67
CA PRO A 132 0.45 13.53 -6.51
C PRO A 132 0.68 14.69 -5.56
N ILE A 133 1.73 14.61 -4.74
CA ILE A 133 2.16 15.71 -3.88
C ILE A 133 3.50 16.20 -4.41
N GLN A 134 3.63 17.50 -4.66
CA GLN A 134 4.91 18.10 -5.00
C GLN A 134 5.93 17.86 -3.89
N LEU A 135 7.18 17.60 -4.25
CA LEU A 135 8.26 17.32 -3.29
C LEU A 135 8.67 18.62 -2.59
N GLU A 136 7.77 19.15 -1.78
CA GLU A 136 7.97 20.34 -0.93
C GLU A 136 7.24 20.15 0.40
N PRO A 137 7.69 20.77 1.49
CA PRO A 137 6.98 20.68 2.76
C PRO A 137 5.58 21.25 2.64
N GLY A 138 4.59 20.48 3.10
CA GLY A 138 3.20 20.93 3.01
C GLY A 138 2.23 19.92 3.60
N LYS A 139 0.98 20.37 3.74
CA LYS A 139 -0.15 19.55 4.23
C LYS A 139 -1.28 19.61 3.23
N HIS A 140 -1.87 18.45 2.95
CA HIS A 140 -3.01 18.26 2.05
C HIS A 140 -4.10 17.47 2.76
N TYR A 141 -5.29 17.48 2.17
CA TYR A 141 -6.40 16.70 2.68
C TYR A 141 -6.95 15.78 1.58
N HIS A 142 -6.79 14.48 1.79
CA HIS A 142 -7.29 13.41 0.93
C HIS A 142 -8.30 12.57 1.71
N ALA A 143 -9.47 13.16 2.02
CA ALA A 143 -10.48 12.60 2.92
C ALA A 143 -10.55 11.06 2.90
N PRO A 144 -10.49 10.38 4.07
CA PRO A 144 -10.51 10.91 5.43
C PRO A 144 -9.13 11.26 5.99
N PHE A 145 -8.04 11.20 5.19
CA PHE A 145 -6.67 11.45 5.63
C PHE A 145 -6.27 12.91 5.49
N ALA A 146 -5.59 13.45 6.50
CA ALA A 146 -4.64 14.51 6.29
C ALA A 146 -3.31 13.84 5.90
N VAL A 147 -2.64 14.36 4.87
CA VAL A 147 -1.36 13.85 4.36
C VAL A 147 -0.40 15.01 4.14
N GLY A 148 0.89 14.74 4.12
CA GLY A 148 1.85 15.79 3.81
C GLY A 148 3.28 15.31 3.73
N LEU A 149 4.16 16.27 3.42
CA LEU A 149 5.60 16.10 3.39
C LEU A 149 6.26 17.06 4.35
N ARG A 150 7.35 16.62 4.96
CA ARG A 150 8.27 17.45 5.74
C ARG A 150 9.71 16.96 5.56
N THR A 151 10.66 17.85 5.75
CA THR A 151 12.09 17.50 5.79
C THR A 151 12.51 17.19 7.21
N LEU A 152 13.38 16.20 7.37
CA LEU A 152 13.99 15.84 8.64
C LEU A 152 15.42 16.40 8.71
N GLU A 153 15.96 16.58 9.92
CA GLU A 153 17.30 17.14 10.17
C GLU A 153 18.41 16.36 9.49
N ASP A 154 18.24 15.03 9.31
CA ASP A 154 19.20 14.14 8.67
C ASP A 154 19.10 14.11 7.13
N GLY A 155 18.32 15.02 6.55
CA GLY A 155 18.14 15.18 5.10
C GLY A 155 17.17 14.19 4.46
N HIS A 156 16.41 13.43 5.24
CA HIS A 156 15.31 12.64 4.70
C HIS A 156 14.07 13.52 4.48
N TRP A 157 13.30 13.15 3.47
CA TRP A 157 11.90 13.49 3.35
C TRP A 157 11.07 12.52 4.18
N GLN A 158 10.04 13.02 4.84
CA GLN A 158 9.04 12.19 5.49
C GLN A 158 7.67 12.48 4.90
N PHE A 159 7.08 11.47 4.27
CA PHE A 159 5.65 11.45 4.04
C PHE A 159 4.94 11.03 5.34
N TRP A 160 3.88 11.72 5.67
CA TRP A 160 3.02 11.37 6.78
C TRP A 160 1.55 11.40 6.38
N GLU A 161 0.79 10.52 6.98
CA GLU A 161 -0.67 10.48 6.92
C GLU A 161 -1.25 10.42 8.31
N SER A 162 -2.43 11.00 8.51
CA SER A 162 -3.12 10.91 9.80
C SER A 162 -4.62 10.83 9.64
N ILE A 163 -5.25 10.08 10.56
CA ILE A 163 -6.67 10.10 10.84
C ILE A 163 -6.86 10.38 12.32
N GLY A 164 -7.38 11.54 12.65
CA GLY A 164 -7.48 12.02 14.03
C GLY A 164 -6.09 12.27 14.63
N LYS A 165 -5.76 11.57 15.73
CA LYS A 165 -4.47 11.74 16.44
C LYS A 165 -3.39 10.74 16.01
N ASN A 166 -3.74 9.73 15.23
CA ASN A 166 -2.81 8.68 14.83
C ASN A 166 -2.11 9.12 13.55
N GLU A 167 -0.79 9.25 13.61
CA GLU A 167 0.07 9.51 12.46
C GLU A 167 0.79 8.21 12.06
N PHE A 168 0.90 7.98 10.76
CA PHE A 168 1.67 6.91 10.17
C PHE A 168 2.54 7.50 9.07
N SER A 169 3.81 7.06 8.94
CA SER A 169 4.76 7.74 8.07
C SER A 169 5.74 6.78 7.41
N PHE A 170 6.39 7.27 6.37
CA PHE A 170 7.61 6.70 5.85
C PHE A 170 8.62 7.79 5.49
N ASP A 171 9.90 7.48 5.69
CA ASP A 171 11.02 8.37 5.41
C ASP A 171 11.79 7.86 4.18
N PHE A 172 12.23 8.77 3.32
CA PHE A 172 12.98 8.44 2.11
C PHE A 172 13.96 9.55 1.73
N LYS A 173 14.89 9.24 0.83
CA LYS A 173 15.76 10.23 0.17
C LYS A 173 15.44 10.29 -1.32
N ASP A 174 15.63 11.46 -1.94
CA ASP A 174 15.52 11.61 -3.40
C ASP A 174 16.76 11.07 -4.10
N ILE A 175 17.01 9.78 -3.91
CA ILE A 175 18.07 9.00 -4.57
C ILE A 175 17.47 7.71 -5.12
N PRO A 176 18.00 7.15 -6.21
CA PRO A 176 17.56 5.85 -6.71
C PRO A 176 17.68 4.78 -5.64
N ALA A 177 16.68 3.91 -5.57
CA ALA A 177 16.67 2.79 -4.65
C ALA A 177 17.82 1.81 -4.96
N ASP A 178 18.39 1.21 -3.92
CA ASP A 178 19.18 0.01 -4.05
C ASP A 178 18.23 -1.18 -4.23
N GLU A 179 18.15 -1.68 -5.47
CA GLU A 179 17.23 -2.75 -5.85
C GLU A 179 17.57 -4.08 -5.13
N GLN A 180 18.85 -4.35 -4.85
CA GLN A 180 19.25 -5.54 -4.10
C GLN A 180 18.81 -5.44 -2.64
N ALA A 181 19.03 -4.30 -2.00
CA ALA A 181 18.57 -4.06 -0.63
C ALA A 181 17.03 -4.17 -0.52
N MET A 182 16.29 -3.71 -1.54
CA MET A 182 14.84 -3.89 -1.59
C MET A 182 14.44 -5.36 -1.78
N ALA A 183 15.13 -6.12 -2.61
CA ALA A 183 14.88 -7.55 -2.82
C ALA A 183 15.16 -8.35 -1.54
N ASP A 184 16.26 -8.08 -0.86
CA ASP A 184 16.62 -8.72 0.41
C ASP A 184 15.57 -8.39 1.49
N ARG A 185 15.11 -7.13 1.51
CA ARG A 185 14.08 -6.71 2.45
C ARG A 185 12.71 -7.30 2.13
N CYS A 186 12.36 -7.39 0.86
CA CYS A 186 11.17 -8.09 0.38
C CYS A 186 11.17 -9.56 0.87
N HIS A 187 12.30 -10.25 0.72
CA HIS A 187 12.46 -11.62 1.22
C HIS A 187 12.29 -11.70 2.74
N TYR A 188 12.95 -10.83 3.51
CA TYR A 188 12.78 -10.77 4.97
C TYR A 188 11.31 -10.56 5.38
N LEU A 189 10.63 -9.62 4.75
CA LEU A 189 9.25 -9.26 5.11
C LEU A 189 8.24 -10.38 4.86
N GLN A 190 8.51 -11.29 3.93
CA GLN A 190 7.62 -12.43 3.64
C GLN A 190 7.99 -13.70 4.38
N THR A 191 9.20 -13.80 4.98
CA THR A 191 9.68 -15.06 5.57
C THR A 191 9.99 -14.97 7.07
N SER A 192 10.38 -13.79 7.58
CA SER A 192 10.74 -13.65 8.99
C SER A 192 9.52 -13.74 9.90
N PRO A 193 9.59 -14.55 10.99
CA PRO A 193 8.54 -14.59 12.00
C PRO A 193 8.31 -13.25 12.70
N ASP A 194 9.33 -12.36 12.71
CA ASP A 194 9.23 -11.02 13.29
C ASP A 194 8.54 -10.01 12.37
N SER A 195 8.30 -10.39 11.11
CA SER A 195 7.61 -9.54 10.16
C SER A 195 6.12 -9.40 10.50
N SER A 196 5.66 -8.16 10.57
CA SER A 196 4.23 -7.87 10.75
C SER A 196 3.35 -8.45 9.62
N PHE A 197 3.91 -8.64 8.42
CA PHE A 197 3.21 -9.24 7.29
C PHE A 197 3.07 -10.76 7.40
N VAL A 198 4.03 -11.44 8.03
CA VAL A 198 3.95 -12.86 8.36
C VAL A 198 2.97 -13.10 9.52
N GLN A 199 3.00 -12.19 10.51
CA GLN A 199 2.15 -12.29 11.70
C GLN A 199 0.69 -11.93 11.46
N ASN A 200 0.39 -11.05 10.50
CA ASN A 200 -0.95 -10.51 10.35
C ASN A 200 -1.41 -10.52 8.89
N PHE A 201 -2.61 -11.03 8.64
CA PHE A 201 -3.29 -10.82 7.38
C PHE A 201 -3.82 -9.39 7.30
N VAL A 202 -3.54 -8.69 6.20
CA VAL A 202 -3.97 -7.31 5.96
C VAL A 202 -4.49 -7.17 4.54
N CYS A 203 -5.66 -6.54 4.40
CA CYS A 203 -6.17 -6.06 3.12
C CYS A 203 -6.72 -4.64 3.31
N GLN A 204 -6.35 -3.71 2.41
CA GLN A 204 -6.76 -2.31 2.49
C GLN A 204 -7.16 -1.82 1.10
N MET A 205 -8.14 -0.95 1.03
CA MET A 205 -8.52 -0.32 -0.23
C MET A 205 -9.16 1.04 0.01
N ARG A 206 -8.93 1.91 -0.94
CA ARG A 206 -9.56 3.22 -0.98
C ARG A 206 -10.94 3.14 -1.60
N ARG A 207 -11.87 3.94 -1.07
CA ARG A 207 -13.16 4.30 -1.68
C ARG A 207 -13.21 5.82 -1.89
N PRO A 208 -14.14 6.34 -2.67
CA PRO A 208 -14.20 7.78 -2.94
C PRO A 208 -14.20 8.65 -1.68
N ASP A 209 -14.90 8.24 -0.64
CA ASP A 209 -15.15 8.98 0.60
C ASP A 209 -14.68 8.26 1.87
N SER A 210 -14.12 7.08 1.74
CA SER A 210 -13.75 6.26 2.89
C SER A 210 -12.50 5.41 2.62
N HIS A 211 -11.92 4.89 3.68
CA HIS A 211 -10.88 3.89 3.64
C HIS A 211 -11.34 2.64 4.36
N ILE A 212 -11.17 1.49 3.73
CA ILE A 212 -11.52 0.20 4.29
C ILE A 212 -10.26 -0.63 4.57
N THR A 213 -10.26 -1.29 5.71
CA THR A 213 -9.16 -2.13 6.16
C THR A 213 -9.70 -3.41 6.77
N LEU A 214 -9.15 -4.54 6.36
CA LEU A 214 -9.27 -5.81 7.07
C LEU A 214 -7.91 -6.16 7.68
N ARG A 215 -7.86 -6.31 8.99
CA ARG A 215 -6.68 -6.82 9.70
C ARG A 215 -7.07 -8.01 10.55
N GLY A 216 -6.60 -9.18 10.16
CA GLY A 216 -7.08 -10.44 10.74
C GLY A 216 -8.59 -10.58 10.60
N ARG A 217 -9.31 -10.66 11.72
CA ARG A 217 -10.79 -10.73 11.79
C ARG A 217 -11.47 -9.35 11.77
N VAL A 218 -10.71 -8.26 11.95
CA VAL A 218 -11.31 -6.93 12.17
C VAL A 218 -11.41 -6.18 10.87
N PHE A 219 -12.63 -6.03 10.36
CA PHE A 219 -12.96 -5.13 9.25
C PHE A 219 -13.27 -3.73 9.80
N SER A 220 -12.72 -2.71 9.18
CA SER A 220 -12.93 -1.31 9.57
C SER A 220 -13.26 -0.45 8.36
N VAL A 221 -14.21 0.46 8.53
CA VAL A 221 -14.53 1.51 7.56
C VAL A 221 -14.31 2.85 8.25
N VAL A 222 -13.48 3.70 7.65
CA VAL A 222 -13.17 5.04 8.18
C VAL A 222 -13.56 6.08 7.17
N THR A 223 -14.39 7.04 7.59
CA THR A 223 -14.75 8.26 6.86
C THR A 223 -14.19 9.49 7.59
N SER A 224 -14.39 10.68 7.05
CA SER A 224 -14.07 11.93 7.77
C SER A 224 -14.88 12.11 9.06
N GLU A 225 -16.03 11.47 9.19
CA GLU A 225 -16.99 11.70 10.28
C GLU A 225 -17.10 10.50 11.24
N SER A 226 -16.76 9.30 10.78
CA SER A 226 -17.02 8.09 11.54
C SER A 226 -15.95 7.01 11.36
N ARG A 227 -15.89 6.12 12.36
CA ARG A 227 -15.14 4.88 12.29
C ARG A 227 -16.05 3.75 12.73
N ARG A 228 -16.23 2.75 11.86
CA ARG A 228 -17.00 1.53 12.16
C ARG A 228 -16.05 0.34 12.13
N LYS A 229 -16.31 -0.63 13.01
CA LYS A 229 -15.60 -1.91 13.05
C LYS A 229 -16.61 -3.05 13.08
N GLN A 230 -16.24 -4.13 12.44
CA GLN A 230 -16.92 -5.42 12.49
C GLN A 230 -15.88 -6.51 12.72
N VAL A 231 -16.15 -7.44 13.60
CA VAL A 231 -15.35 -8.66 13.78
C VAL A 231 -16.03 -9.76 12.98
N LEU A 232 -15.27 -10.46 12.16
CA LEU A 232 -15.77 -11.59 11.36
C LEU A 232 -15.88 -12.84 12.23
N ASP A 233 -16.88 -13.67 11.96
CA ASP A 233 -17.19 -14.85 12.75
C ASP A 233 -16.89 -16.17 12.02
N SER A 234 -16.62 -16.14 10.71
CA SER A 234 -16.34 -17.35 9.94
C SER A 234 -15.41 -17.13 8.75
N ALA A 235 -14.84 -18.23 8.27
CA ALA A 235 -14.04 -18.25 7.03
C ALA A 235 -14.87 -17.83 5.80
N ASP A 236 -16.15 -18.19 5.78
CA ASP A 236 -17.07 -17.84 4.69
C ASP A 236 -17.32 -16.32 4.65
N GLU A 237 -17.48 -15.68 5.82
CA GLU A 237 -17.55 -14.23 5.91
C GLU A 237 -16.27 -13.56 5.43
N LEU A 238 -15.09 -14.10 5.78
CA LEU A 238 -13.81 -13.61 5.29
C LEU A 238 -13.77 -13.62 3.76
N VAL A 239 -14.07 -14.75 3.13
CA VAL A 239 -14.06 -14.88 1.66
C VAL A 239 -15.10 -13.96 1.01
N ALA A 240 -16.31 -13.89 1.58
CA ALA A 240 -17.36 -13.01 1.10
C ALA A 240 -16.96 -11.53 1.20
N LEU A 241 -16.34 -11.12 2.33
CA LEU A 241 -15.86 -9.76 2.53
C LEU A 241 -14.75 -9.40 1.52
N LEU A 242 -13.78 -10.26 1.31
CA LEU A 242 -12.70 -10.04 0.34
C LEU A 242 -13.26 -9.80 -1.06
N ARG A 243 -14.25 -10.59 -1.48
CA ARG A 243 -14.91 -10.44 -2.77
C ARG A 243 -15.72 -9.14 -2.87
N ASN A 244 -16.57 -8.89 -1.90
CA ASN A 244 -17.57 -7.82 -1.98
C ASN A 244 -16.99 -6.44 -1.73
N GLU A 245 -16.06 -6.34 -0.76
CA GLU A 245 -15.51 -5.06 -0.29
C GLU A 245 -14.18 -4.71 -0.97
N PHE A 246 -13.33 -5.72 -1.21
CA PHE A 246 -11.97 -5.54 -1.75
C PHE A 246 -11.84 -5.99 -3.21
N ARG A 247 -12.92 -6.53 -3.83
CA ARG A 247 -12.92 -7.06 -5.21
C ARG A 247 -11.88 -8.17 -5.42
N LEU A 248 -11.56 -8.88 -4.35
CA LEU A 248 -10.55 -9.92 -4.34
C LEU A 248 -11.24 -11.29 -4.31
N ILE A 249 -11.18 -12.02 -5.42
CA ILE A 249 -11.68 -13.39 -5.50
C ILE A 249 -10.55 -14.31 -5.03
N ALA A 250 -10.63 -14.75 -3.81
CA ALA A 250 -9.58 -15.54 -3.14
C ALA A 250 -10.19 -16.58 -2.18
N PRO A 251 -10.83 -17.66 -2.71
CA PRO A 251 -11.44 -18.67 -1.87
C PRO A 251 -10.41 -19.39 -0.99
N GLU A 252 -9.14 -19.45 -1.40
CA GLU A 252 -8.02 -20.00 -0.64
C GLU A 252 -7.77 -19.28 0.70
N ALA A 253 -8.22 -18.03 0.84
CA ALA A 253 -8.13 -17.30 2.10
C ALA A 253 -8.88 -17.99 3.25
N ALA A 254 -9.87 -18.83 2.97
CA ALA A 254 -10.56 -19.63 3.97
C ALA A 254 -9.61 -20.51 4.79
N SER A 255 -8.54 -21.04 4.19
CA SER A 255 -7.53 -21.86 4.86
C SER A 255 -6.76 -21.11 5.97
N LEU A 256 -6.74 -19.78 5.92
CA LEU A 256 -6.06 -18.94 6.89
C LEU A 256 -6.88 -18.70 8.16
N TRP A 257 -8.16 -19.10 8.18
CA TRP A 257 -9.08 -18.71 9.26
C TRP A 257 -8.61 -19.11 10.65
N GLY A 258 -8.11 -20.34 10.81
CA GLY A 258 -7.57 -20.79 12.10
C GLY A 258 -6.39 -19.95 12.60
N LYS A 259 -5.43 -19.66 11.72
CA LYS A 259 -4.29 -18.77 12.01
C LYS A 259 -4.74 -17.36 12.39
N ILE A 260 -5.72 -16.83 11.66
CA ILE A 260 -6.28 -15.50 11.89
C ILE A 260 -6.97 -15.42 13.25
N CYS A 261 -7.75 -16.44 13.65
CA CYS A 261 -8.41 -16.51 14.94
C CYS A 261 -7.39 -16.56 16.09
N GLN A 262 -6.41 -17.46 16.00
CA GLN A 262 -5.35 -17.56 17.00
C GLN A 262 -4.62 -16.21 17.18
N ARG A 263 -4.28 -15.55 16.07
CA ARG A 263 -3.61 -14.25 16.15
C ARG A 263 -4.48 -13.17 16.78
N HIS A 264 -5.76 -13.20 16.54
CA HIS A 264 -6.72 -12.28 17.17
C HIS A 264 -6.74 -12.43 18.69
N GLU A 265 -6.82 -13.67 19.19
CA GLU A 265 -6.77 -14.00 20.62
C GLU A 265 -5.47 -13.51 21.28
N GLU A 266 -4.31 -13.75 20.65
CA GLU A 266 -3.02 -13.26 21.13
C GLU A 266 -2.97 -11.73 21.31
N ILE A 267 -3.62 -11.00 20.37
CA ILE A 267 -3.67 -9.54 20.42
C ILE A 267 -4.60 -9.07 21.54
N GLU A 268 -5.76 -9.70 21.70
CA GLU A 268 -6.72 -9.36 22.75
C GLU A 268 -6.11 -9.62 24.14
N ASP A 269 -5.44 -10.76 24.33
CA ASP A 269 -4.75 -11.08 25.58
C ASP A 269 -3.68 -10.04 25.94
N LYS A 270 -2.90 -9.58 24.94
CA LYS A 270 -1.90 -8.51 25.16
C LYS A 270 -2.55 -7.21 25.61
N ILE A 271 -3.64 -6.81 24.95
CA ILE A 271 -4.38 -5.59 25.28
C ILE A 271 -4.95 -5.67 26.70
N GLN A 272 -5.47 -6.84 27.12
CA GLN A 272 -6.01 -7.03 28.46
C GLN A 272 -4.92 -6.95 29.54
N ARG A 273 -3.75 -7.55 29.31
CA ARG A 273 -2.60 -7.45 30.23
C ARG A 273 -2.15 -6.00 30.43
N GLN A 274 -2.00 -5.23 29.32
CA GLN A 274 -1.60 -3.82 29.37
C GLN A 274 -2.61 -2.88 30.06
N LYS A 275 -3.88 -3.29 30.22
CA LYS A 275 -4.88 -2.52 30.95
C LYS A 275 -4.90 -2.83 32.44
N ASN A 276 -4.32 -3.97 32.84
CA ASN A 276 -4.30 -4.44 34.24
C ASN A 276 -2.98 -4.10 34.94
N ASP A 277 -1.95 -3.68 34.18
CA ASP A 277 -0.68 -3.11 34.66
C ASP A 277 -0.77 -1.58 34.74
#